data_2d730fce40d2884d1f6256050e87429e
#
_entry.id   2d730fce40d2884d1f6256050e87429e
#
_cell.length_a   1.000
_cell.length_b   1.000
_cell.length_c   1.000
_cell.angle_alpha   90.00
_cell.angle_beta   90.00
_cell.angle_gamma   90.00
#
_symmetry.space_group_name_H-M   'P 1'
#
loop_
_entity.id
_entity.type
_entity.pdbx_description
1 polymer ?
#
loop_
_entity_poly.entity_id
_entity_poly.type
_entity_poly.pdbx_seq_one_letter_code
_entity_poly.pdbx_strand_id
1 'polypeptide(L)'
;IGGGCIPLALMLEEMGFQLTISDEDGNSWINHVPVNIMGPHLIITDYNGETIPGVNTEFSINFENEGSKSADDIFVELLPYENYITINSEFSMLDNLSAGDYTILNGFNISFSQNIINGSVLPLELLLTGSDGYSRIENINITVGEVRETDPLGPDPYGYYIYDSGDTDYDFAPEYDWTDIATSGNNMNLVDYGNGCFNSNTSQCNGYGDADYGDYTESSKLQRLPFVFTFYGIDYENIV
;
A
#
# COMPACT_ATOMS: atom_id res chain seq x y z
N ILE A 1 4.69 13.36 -4.76
CA ILE A 1 3.75 14.50 -4.88
C ILE A 1 2.40 13.84 -4.94
N GLY A 2 1.75 13.75 -3.75
CA GLY A 2 0.45 13.11 -3.61
C GLY A 2 -0.62 13.92 -4.33
N GLY A 3 -1.13 13.39 -5.43
CA GLY A 3 -2.39 13.79 -6.00
C GLY A 3 -3.51 13.25 -5.14
N GLY A 4 -3.93 13.99 -4.11
CA GLY A 4 -5.12 13.66 -3.37
C GLY A 4 -6.32 13.77 -4.30
N CYS A 5 -7.03 12.67 -4.54
CA CYS A 5 -8.38 12.73 -5.09
C CYS A 5 -9.22 13.58 -4.15
N ILE A 6 -9.73 14.69 -4.65
CA ILE A 6 -10.75 15.46 -3.94
C ILE A 6 -12.01 14.59 -3.96
N PRO A 7 -12.61 14.25 -2.82
CA PRO A 7 -13.87 13.51 -2.81
C PRO A 7 -14.91 14.22 -3.67
N LEU A 8 -15.64 13.49 -4.50
CA LEU A 8 -16.65 14.05 -5.41
C LEU A 8 -17.72 14.85 -4.66
N ALA A 9 -17.99 14.51 -3.41
CA ALA A 9 -18.86 15.29 -2.53
C ALA A 9 -18.41 16.76 -2.36
N LEU A 10 -17.11 17.02 -2.41
CA LEU A 10 -16.57 18.39 -2.42
C LEU A 10 -16.60 19.05 -3.81
N MET A 11 -16.75 18.25 -4.89
CA MET A 11 -16.91 18.80 -6.25
C MET A 11 -18.34 19.22 -6.56
N LEU A 12 -19.32 18.72 -5.83
CA LEU A 12 -20.75 19.08 -6.04
C LEU A 12 -21.14 20.42 -5.41
N GLU A 13 -20.34 20.97 -4.52
CA GLU A 13 -20.76 22.16 -3.79
C GLU A 13 -20.57 23.49 -4.54
N GLU A 14 -19.78 23.58 -5.60
CA GLU A 14 -19.53 24.90 -6.25
C GLU A 14 -19.24 24.86 -7.76
N MET A 15 -19.81 23.94 -8.54
CA MET A 15 -19.82 24.16 -9.98
C MET A 15 -20.91 25.13 -10.37
N GLY A 16 -20.50 26.29 -10.84
CA GLY A 16 -21.41 27.35 -11.28
C GLY A 16 -20.76 28.29 -12.27
N PHE A 17 -21.59 29.03 -12.98
CA PHE A 17 -21.12 30.11 -13.82
C PHE A 17 -21.22 31.42 -13.06
N GLN A 18 -20.17 32.22 -13.15
CA GLN A 18 -20.25 33.63 -12.75
C GLN A 18 -20.77 34.44 -13.94
N LEU A 19 -21.96 35.01 -13.79
CA LEU A 19 -22.52 35.94 -14.75
C LEU A 19 -22.18 37.35 -14.33
N THR A 20 -21.43 38.05 -15.16
CA THR A 20 -21.17 39.50 -14.98
C THR A 20 -21.99 40.30 -15.98
N ILE A 21 -22.81 41.19 -15.49
CA ILE A 21 -23.63 42.10 -16.29
C ILE A 21 -23.09 43.50 -16.07
N SER A 22 -22.82 44.26 -17.14
CA SER A 22 -22.36 45.65 -17.06
C SER A 22 -23.27 46.54 -17.90
N ASP A 23 -23.54 47.73 -17.41
CA ASP A 23 -24.26 48.76 -18.15
C ASP A 23 -23.30 49.72 -18.87
N GLU A 24 -23.87 50.64 -19.66
CA GLU A 24 -23.11 51.65 -20.41
C GLU A 24 -22.46 52.70 -19.50
N ASP A 25 -22.95 52.83 -18.27
CA ASP A 25 -22.40 53.73 -17.26
C ASP A 25 -21.24 53.15 -16.45
N GLY A 26 -20.85 51.87 -16.74
CA GLY A 26 -19.74 51.19 -16.09
C GLY A 26 -20.09 50.50 -14.77
N ASN A 27 -21.40 50.42 -14.41
CA ASN A 27 -21.81 49.61 -13.28
C ASN A 27 -21.74 48.12 -13.65
N SER A 28 -21.35 47.29 -12.68
CA SER A 28 -21.21 45.83 -12.88
C SER A 28 -21.90 45.08 -11.74
N TRP A 29 -22.64 44.06 -12.12
CA TRP A 29 -23.32 43.13 -11.20
C TRP A 29 -22.80 41.73 -11.46
N ILE A 30 -22.49 41.00 -10.39
CA ILE A 30 -22.02 39.60 -10.43
C ILE A 30 -23.12 38.74 -9.83
N ASN A 31 -23.52 37.71 -10.56
CA ASN A 31 -24.42 36.68 -10.08
C ASN A 31 -23.79 35.30 -10.28
N HIS A 32 -23.98 34.39 -9.33
CA HIS A 32 -23.53 33.02 -9.42
C HIS A 32 -24.72 32.14 -9.82
N VAL A 33 -24.57 31.43 -10.93
CA VAL A 33 -25.60 30.50 -11.42
C VAL A 33 -25.09 29.10 -11.10
N PRO A 34 -25.64 28.38 -10.09
CA PRO A 34 -25.25 27.05 -9.75
C PRO A 34 -25.62 26.09 -10.88
N VAL A 35 -24.74 25.10 -11.15
CA VAL A 35 -24.96 24.03 -12.12
C VAL A 35 -24.99 22.71 -11.38
N ASN A 36 -26.11 22.00 -11.48
CA ASN A 36 -26.18 20.63 -10.98
C ASN A 36 -25.68 19.67 -12.06
N ILE A 37 -24.62 18.97 -11.77
CA ILE A 37 -24.15 17.87 -12.61
C ILE A 37 -24.93 16.63 -12.21
N MET A 38 -25.59 16.03 -13.21
CA MET A 38 -26.37 14.82 -13.01
C MET A 38 -25.70 13.69 -13.79
N GLY A 39 -25.35 12.62 -13.11
CA GLY A 39 -24.72 11.44 -13.69
C GLY A 39 -24.74 10.26 -12.75
N PRO A 40 -24.35 9.08 -13.22
CA PRO A 40 -24.06 7.94 -12.36
C PRO A 40 -22.77 8.22 -11.56
N HIS A 41 -22.72 7.68 -10.35
CA HIS A 41 -21.53 7.68 -9.50
C HIS A 41 -21.39 6.30 -8.86
N LEU A 42 -20.67 5.42 -9.52
CA LEU A 42 -20.44 4.08 -9.04
C LEU A 42 -19.30 4.08 -8.03
N ILE A 43 -19.54 3.50 -6.85
CA ILE A 43 -18.54 3.24 -5.84
C ILE A 43 -18.46 1.74 -5.58
N ILE A 44 -17.28 1.27 -5.20
CA ILE A 44 -17.07 -0.10 -4.74
C ILE A 44 -17.29 -0.13 -3.24
N THR A 45 -18.20 -0.98 -2.78
CA THR A 45 -18.50 -1.11 -1.35
C THR A 45 -17.84 -2.32 -0.72
N ASP A 46 -17.62 -3.39 -1.49
CA ASP A 46 -17.02 -4.64 -1.01
C ASP A 46 -16.62 -5.53 -2.18
N TYR A 47 -15.95 -6.64 -1.87
CA TYR A 47 -15.66 -7.73 -2.81
C TYR A 47 -15.85 -9.09 -2.15
N ASN A 48 -16.05 -10.13 -2.99
CA ASN A 48 -16.15 -11.51 -2.54
C ASN A 48 -15.25 -12.40 -3.41
N GLY A 49 -14.61 -13.35 -2.79
CA GLY A 49 -13.70 -14.32 -3.39
C GLY A 49 -12.67 -14.77 -2.37
N GLU A 50 -12.16 -15.98 -2.54
CA GLU A 50 -11.06 -16.47 -1.70
C GLU A 50 -9.77 -15.79 -2.14
N THR A 51 -9.03 -15.22 -1.18
CA THR A 51 -7.78 -14.50 -1.44
C THR A 51 -6.56 -15.32 -1.05
N ILE A 52 -6.58 -16.62 -1.29
CA ILE A 52 -5.52 -17.55 -0.89
C ILE A 52 -4.36 -17.50 -1.90
N PRO A 53 -3.09 -17.36 -1.45
CA PRO A 53 -1.93 -17.43 -2.32
C PRO A 53 -1.92 -18.70 -3.18
N GLY A 54 -1.60 -18.55 -4.46
CA GLY A 54 -1.51 -19.66 -5.42
C GLY A 54 -2.85 -20.25 -5.88
N VAL A 55 -3.97 -19.77 -5.37
CA VAL A 55 -5.31 -20.27 -5.73
C VAL A 55 -5.96 -19.38 -6.76
N ASN A 56 -6.56 -20.02 -7.78
CA ASN A 56 -7.40 -19.34 -8.76
C ASN A 56 -8.84 -19.24 -8.20
N THR A 57 -9.39 -18.04 -8.18
CA THR A 57 -10.68 -17.79 -7.54
C THR A 57 -11.64 -17.02 -8.44
N GLU A 58 -12.90 -17.36 -8.32
CA GLU A 58 -14.00 -16.54 -8.83
C GLU A 58 -14.15 -15.31 -7.92
N PHE A 59 -14.16 -14.15 -8.53
CA PHE A 59 -14.15 -12.88 -7.83
C PHE A 59 -15.37 -12.05 -8.25
N SER A 60 -16.01 -11.44 -7.28
CA SER A 60 -17.15 -10.54 -7.51
C SER A 60 -16.98 -9.25 -6.74
N ILE A 61 -17.53 -8.17 -7.28
CA ILE A 61 -17.39 -6.82 -6.75
C ILE A 61 -18.76 -6.23 -6.50
N ASN A 62 -18.94 -5.63 -5.33
CA ASN A 62 -20.18 -4.99 -4.93
C ASN A 62 -20.10 -3.51 -5.30
N PHE A 63 -21.05 -3.06 -6.12
CA PHE A 63 -21.19 -1.68 -6.53
C PHE A 63 -22.44 -1.05 -5.92
N GLU A 64 -22.34 0.22 -5.60
CA GLU A 64 -23.45 1.10 -5.29
C GLU A 64 -23.42 2.30 -6.22
N ASN A 65 -24.59 2.77 -6.67
CA ASN A 65 -24.72 3.98 -7.48
C ASN A 65 -25.17 5.13 -6.59
N GLU A 66 -24.24 5.88 -6.03
CA GLU A 66 -24.52 7.10 -5.26
C GLU A 66 -24.88 8.32 -6.12
N GLY A 67 -24.88 8.14 -7.44
CA GLY A 67 -25.20 9.19 -8.39
C GLY A 67 -26.66 9.60 -8.42
N SER A 68 -26.97 10.53 -9.31
CA SER A 68 -28.33 11.04 -9.52
C SER A 68 -29.03 10.44 -10.74
N LYS A 69 -28.35 9.61 -11.51
CA LYS A 69 -28.86 8.88 -12.69
C LYS A 69 -28.48 7.43 -12.65
N SER A 70 -29.19 6.59 -13.39
CA SER A 70 -28.81 5.20 -13.63
C SER A 70 -27.45 5.13 -14.30
N ALA A 71 -26.70 4.09 -13.97
CA ALA A 71 -25.55 3.63 -14.72
C ALA A 71 -26.01 2.51 -15.64
N ASP A 72 -25.88 2.72 -16.94
CA ASP A 72 -26.38 1.81 -17.95
C ASP A 72 -25.20 1.35 -18.85
N ASP A 73 -25.15 0.05 -19.16
CA ASP A 73 -24.15 -0.53 -20.06
C ASP A 73 -22.71 -0.15 -19.67
N ILE A 74 -22.37 -0.28 -18.40
CA ILE A 74 -21.03 -0.03 -17.91
C ILE A 74 -20.16 -1.28 -18.06
N PHE A 75 -19.13 -1.15 -18.87
CA PHE A 75 -18.08 -2.15 -18.99
C PHE A 75 -17.07 -1.96 -17.87
N VAL A 76 -16.84 -3.01 -17.09
CA VAL A 76 -15.91 -3.03 -15.95
C VAL A 76 -14.76 -3.95 -16.27
N GLU A 77 -13.56 -3.41 -16.32
CA GLU A 77 -12.32 -4.11 -16.64
C GLU A 77 -11.38 -4.06 -15.43
N LEU A 78 -10.84 -5.22 -15.05
CA LEU A 78 -9.77 -5.30 -14.05
C LEU A 78 -8.44 -4.97 -14.72
N LEU A 79 -7.71 -4.04 -14.15
CA LEU A 79 -6.37 -3.69 -14.61
C LEU A 79 -5.33 -4.43 -13.76
N PRO A 80 -4.34 -5.09 -14.38
CA PRO A 80 -3.33 -5.83 -13.66
C PRO A 80 -2.45 -4.87 -12.85
N TYR A 81 -2.24 -5.22 -11.59
CA TYR A 81 -1.27 -4.55 -10.73
C TYR A 81 -0.11 -5.49 -10.49
N GLU A 82 1.04 -5.19 -11.10
CA GLU A 82 2.30 -5.92 -10.98
C GLU A 82 2.22 -7.47 -11.11
N ASN A 83 3.30 -8.15 -10.74
CA ASN A 83 3.47 -9.59 -10.95
C ASN A 83 2.75 -10.48 -9.92
N TYR A 84 2.04 -9.89 -8.95
CA TYR A 84 1.43 -10.64 -7.84
C TYR A 84 -0.01 -11.07 -8.10
N ILE A 85 -0.70 -10.43 -9.06
CA ILE A 85 -2.05 -10.78 -9.46
C ILE A 85 -2.05 -11.18 -10.93
N THR A 86 -2.61 -12.36 -11.22
CA THR A 86 -2.92 -12.79 -12.57
C THR A 86 -4.41 -12.70 -12.79
N ILE A 87 -4.83 -11.94 -13.78
CA ILE A 87 -6.23 -11.81 -14.19
C ILE A 87 -6.52 -12.82 -15.29
N ASN A 88 -7.39 -13.78 -15.02
CA ASN A 88 -7.77 -14.84 -15.93
C ASN A 88 -9.06 -14.51 -16.71
N SER A 89 -9.97 -13.76 -16.07
CA SER A 89 -11.14 -13.15 -16.72
C SER A 89 -11.21 -11.69 -16.27
N GLU A 90 -10.94 -10.79 -17.20
CA GLU A 90 -10.61 -9.39 -16.92
C GLU A 90 -11.81 -8.45 -16.92
N PHE A 91 -12.94 -8.83 -17.53
CA PHE A 91 -14.05 -7.90 -17.68
C PHE A 91 -15.42 -8.52 -17.38
N SER A 92 -16.33 -7.66 -16.98
CA SER A 92 -17.76 -7.95 -16.83
C SER A 92 -18.59 -6.72 -17.24
N MET A 93 -19.87 -6.91 -17.48
CA MET A 93 -20.78 -5.83 -17.84
C MET A 93 -21.85 -5.64 -16.79
N LEU A 94 -22.03 -4.40 -16.37
CA LEU A 94 -23.14 -3.96 -15.53
C LEU A 94 -24.21 -3.37 -16.44
N ASP A 95 -25.32 -4.11 -16.63
CA ASP A 95 -26.37 -3.75 -17.58
C ASP A 95 -27.14 -2.48 -17.17
N ASN A 96 -27.59 -2.45 -15.91
CA ASN A 96 -28.29 -1.31 -15.34
C ASN A 96 -28.15 -1.28 -13.83
N LEU A 97 -27.88 -0.10 -13.27
CA LEU A 97 -27.92 0.15 -11.82
C LEU A 97 -28.55 1.53 -11.56
N SER A 98 -29.77 1.56 -11.04
CA SER A 98 -30.50 2.80 -10.74
C SER A 98 -29.75 3.61 -9.66
N ALA A 99 -30.03 4.92 -9.64
CA ALA A 99 -29.53 5.79 -8.58
C ALA A 99 -30.01 5.33 -7.21
N GLY A 100 -29.07 5.15 -6.27
CA GLY A 100 -29.31 4.67 -4.90
C GLY A 100 -29.44 3.15 -4.76
N ASP A 101 -29.29 2.39 -5.85
CA ASP A 101 -29.31 0.92 -5.82
C ASP A 101 -27.89 0.35 -5.72
N TYR A 102 -27.80 -0.92 -5.33
CA TYR A 102 -26.56 -1.70 -5.25
C TYR A 102 -26.67 -3.01 -6.04
N THR A 103 -25.55 -3.54 -6.47
CA THR A 103 -25.47 -4.83 -7.17
C THR A 103 -24.16 -5.55 -6.91
N ILE A 104 -24.16 -6.85 -7.17
CA ILE A 104 -22.95 -7.68 -7.17
C ILE A 104 -22.61 -8.03 -8.62
N LEU A 105 -21.48 -7.58 -9.08
CA LEU A 105 -20.97 -7.89 -10.42
C LEU A 105 -20.05 -9.10 -10.33
N ASN A 106 -20.43 -10.16 -11.05
CA ASN A 106 -19.70 -11.42 -11.13
C ASN A 106 -18.97 -11.52 -12.46
N GLY A 107 -18.18 -12.59 -12.63
CA GLY A 107 -17.55 -12.93 -13.90
C GLY A 107 -16.07 -12.63 -13.98
N PHE A 108 -15.50 -12.12 -12.92
CA PHE A 108 -14.06 -11.98 -12.79
C PHE A 108 -13.43 -13.29 -12.30
N ASN A 109 -12.22 -13.55 -12.75
CA ASN A 109 -11.44 -14.68 -12.28
C ASN A 109 -9.98 -14.22 -12.14
N ILE A 110 -9.45 -14.33 -10.91
CA ILE A 110 -8.11 -13.88 -10.56
C ILE A 110 -7.36 -14.97 -9.81
N SER A 111 -6.05 -14.92 -9.83
CA SER A 111 -5.19 -15.72 -8.97
C SER A 111 -4.06 -14.86 -8.41
N PHE A 112 -3.67 -15.17 -7.19
CA PHE A 112 -2.54 -14.51 -6.53
C PHE A 112 -1.28 -15.36 -6.67
N SER A 113 -0.12 -14.72 -6.70
CA SER A 113 1.16 -15.45 -6.65
C SER A 113 1.18 -16.36 -5.41
N GLN A 114 1.71 -17.58 -5.58
CA GLN A 114 1.87 -18.50 -4.45
C GLN A 114 2.92 -18.02 -3.43
N ASN A 115 3.80 -17.12 -3.86
CA ASN A 115 4.91 -16.62 -3.07
C ASN A 115 4.59 -15.30 -2.35
N ILE A 116 3.35 -14.85 -2.45
CA ILE A 116 2.92 -13.68 -1.70
C ILE A 116 2.74 -14.03 -0.23
N ILE A 117 3.19 -13.16 0.65
CA ILE A 117 3.06 -13.34 2.09
C ILE A 117 1.61 -13.12 2.50
N ASN A 118 1.07 -14.01 3.32
CA ASN A 118 -0.26 -13.86 3.90
C ASN A 118 -0.38 -12.53 4.65
N GLY A 119 -1.52 -11.87 4.48
CA GLY A 119 -1.76 -10.54 5.02
C GLY A 119 -1.26 -9.39 4.14
N SER A 120 -0.59 -9.67 3.01
CA SER A 120 -0.22 -8.63 2.05
C SER A 120 -1.45 -7.93 1.49
N VAL A 121 -1.40 -6.61 1.39
CA VAL A 121 -2.48 -5.79 0.82
C VAL A 121 -2.07 -5.34 -0.57
N LEU A 122 -2.80 -5.80 -1.57
CA LEU A 122 -2.57 -5.45 -2.97
C LEU A 122 -3.67 -4.52 -3.48
N PRO A 123 -3.33 -3.39 -4.10
CA PRO A 123 -4.30 -2.60 -4.84
C PRO A 123 -4.67 -3.29 -6.15
N LEU A 124 -5.95 -3.31 -6.45
CA LEU A 124 -6.49 -3.72 -7.74
C LEU A 124 -7.22 -2.53 -8.33
N GLU A 125 -6.90 -2.18 -9.56
CA GLU A 125 -7.55 -1.10 -10.29
C GLU A 125 -8.66 -1.63 -11.18
N LEU A 126 -9.76 -0.88 -11.25
CA LEU A 126 -10.89 -1.16 -12.12
C LEU A 126 -11.13 0.04 -13.03
N LEU A 127 -11.18 -0.22 -14.34
CA LEU A 127 -11.61 0.76 -15.32
C LEU A 127 -13.10 0.55 -15.63
N LEU A 128 -13.90 1.55 -15.35
CA LEU A 128 -15.32 1.60 -15.66
C LEU A 128 -15.53 2.49 -16.87
N THR A 129 -16.15 1.95 -17.92
CA THR A 129 -16.43 2.71 -19.15
C THR A 129 -17.88 2.51 -19.60
N GLY A 130 -18.55 3.60 -19.93
CA GLY A 130 -19.92 3.60 -20.45
C GLY A 130 -19.99 4.12 -21.87
N SER A 131 -21.04 3.74 -22.59
CA SER A 131 -21.28 4.10 -23.99
C SER A 131 -21.53 5.59 -24.20
N ASP A 132 -21.90 6.31 -23.14
CA ASP A 132 -22.17 7.75 -23.15
C ASP A 132 -20.93 8.63 -22.88
N GLY A 133 -19.75 8.00 -22.77
CA GLY A 133 -18.48 8.64 -22.47
C GLY A 133 -18.15 8.66 -20.96
N TYR A 134 -18.92 7.96 -20.14
CA TYR A 134 -18.53 7.71 -18.74
C TYR A 134 -17.21 6.94 -18.70
N SER A 135 -16.26 7.44 -17.95
CA SER A 135 -14.98 6.74 -17.74
C SER A 135 -14.45 7.10 -16.35
N ARG A 136 -14.13 6.07 -15.58
CA ARG A 136 -13.62 6.22 -14.23
C ARG A 136 -12.70 5.06 -13.86
N ILE A 137 -11.67 5.35 -13.06
CA ILE A 137 -10.82 4.34 -12.42
C ILE A 137 -11.16 4.33 -10.95
N GLU A 138 -11.48 3.13 -10.46
CA GLU A 138 -11.69 2.83 -9.05
C GLU A 138 -10.59 1.91 -8.54
N ASN A 139 -10.29 2.02 -7.25
CA ASN A 139 -9.27 1.21 -6.61
C ASN A 139 -9.89 0.44 -5.45
N ILE A 140 -9.51 -0.83 -5.33
CA ILE A 140 -9.85 -1.69 -4.22
C ILE A 140 -8.58 -2.30 -3.64
N ASN A 141 -8.48 -2.35 -2.32
CA ASN A 141 -7.37 -3.01 -1.65
C ASN A 141 -7.80 -4.42 -1.23
N ILE A 142 -7.08 -5.41 -1.73
CA ILE A 142 -7.34 -6.83 -1.45
C ILE A 142 -6.30 -7.32 -0.47
N THR A 143 -6.74 -7.86 0.66
CA THR A 143 -5.86 -8.56 1.60
C THR A 143 -5.75 -10.01 1.17
N VAL A 144 -4.54 -10.48 0.90
CA VAL A 144 -4.27 -11.85 0.42
C VAL A 144 -3.91 -12.76 1.57
N GLY A 145 -4.64 -13.85 1.70
CA GLY A 145 -4.43 -14.87 2.72
C GLY A 145 -4.76 -14.43 4.15
N GLU A 146 -4.63 -15.35 5.06
CA GLU A 146 -4.74 -15.11 6.50
C GLU A 146 -3.38 -15.28 7.16
N VAL A 147 -2.95 -14.29 7.93
CA VAL A 147 -1.67 -14.30 8.64
C VAL A 147 -1.64 -15.43 9.66
N ARG A 148 -0.58 -16.22 9.65
CA ARG A 148 -0.30 -17.30 10.59
C ARG A 148 0.90 -16.93 11.47
N GLU A 149 1.04 -17.60 12.59
CA GLU A 149 2.20 -17.41 13.48
C GLU A 149 3.55 -17.79 12.83
N THR A 150 3.49 -18.60 11.77
CA THR A 150 4.66 -19.07 11.02
C THR A 150 4.92 -18.28 9.75
N ASP A 151 4.19 -17.21 9.50
CA ASP A 151 4.38 -16.37 8.33
C ASP A 151 5.32 -15.20 8.65
N PRO A 152 6.10 -14.71 7.68
CA PRO A 152 6.88 -13.49 7.85
C PRO A 152 6.03 -12.30 8.30
N LEU A 153 6.58 -11.44 9.12
CA LEU A 153 5.90 -10.23 9.57
C LEU A 153 6.13 -9.08 8.59
N GLY A 154 5.08 -8.40 8.19
CA GLY A 154 5.13 -7.25 7.28
C GLY A 154 4.06 -7.31 6.20
N PRO A 155 4.10 -6.39 5.21
CA PRO A 155 4.99 -5.22 5.23
C PRO A 155 4.58 -4.18 6.27
N ASP A 156 5.56 -3.47 6.81
CA ASP A 156 5.27 -2.25 7.54
C ASP A 156 4.93 -1.09 6.56
N PRO A 157 4.56 0.11 7.04
CA PRO A 157 4.25 1.25 6.17
C PRO A 157 5.37 1.70 5.22
N TYR A 158 6.59 1.22 5.42
CA TYR A 158 7.75 1.48 4.58
C TYR A 158 8.11 0.31 3.66
N GLY A 159 7.36 -0.81 3.73
CA GLY A 159 7.57 -2.00 2.91
C GLY A 159 8.62 -2.97 3.47
N TYR A 160 8.99 -2.88 4.73
CA TYR A 160 9.92 -3.82 5.36
C TYR A 160 9.21 -5.07 5.86
N TYR A 161 9.91 -6.19 5.75
CA TYR A 161 9.50 -7.50 6.24
C TYR A 161 10.50 -8.04 7.24
N ILE A 162 10.02 -8.85 8.18
CA ILE A 162 10.84 -9.61 9.12
C ILE A 162 10.65 -11.07 8.82
N TYR A 163 11.75 -11.77 8.55
CA TYR A 163 11.81 -13.21 8.32
C TYR A 163 12.55 -13.90 9.45
N ASP A 164 12.12 -15.09 9.80
CA ASP A 164 12.85 -15.97 10.71
C ASP A 164 13.34 -17.24 10.00
N SER A 165 13.96 -18.15 10.74
CA SER A 165 14.50 -19.39 10.16
C SER A 165 13.43 -20.40 9.72
N GLY A 166 12.17 -20.17 10.04
CA GLY A 166 11.02 -20.96 9.61
C GLY A 166 10.43 -20.52 8.28
N ASP A 167 10.77 -19.31 7.82
CA ASP A 167 10.17 -18.67 6.64
C ASP A 167 10.88 -19.03 5.32
N THR A 168 11.47 -20.21 5.22
CA THR A 168 12.30 -20.61 4.07
C THR A 168 11.54 -20.85 2.78
N ASP A 169 10.23 -21.00 2.85
CA ASP A 169 9.37 -21.30 1.71
C ASP A 169 8.95 -20.05 0.92
N TYR A 170 9.35 -18.86 1.36
CA TYR A 170 9.03 -17.60 0.71
C TYR A 170 10.15 -17.16 -0.22
N ASP A 171 9.81 -16.78 -1.46
CA ASP A 171 10.78 -16.40 -2.51
C ASP A 171 11.71 -15.25 -2.11
N PHE A 172 11.25 -14.37 -1.22
CA PHE A 172 12.03 -13.23 -0.73
C PHE A 172 12.66 -13.47 0.63
N ALA A 173 12.56 -14.69 1.17
CA ALA A 173 13.27 -15.02 2.40
C ALA A 173 14.79 -14.82 2.18
N PRO A 174 15.47 -14.07 3.07
CA PRO A 174 16.90 -13.85 2.89
C PRO A 174 17.67 -15.17 3.03
N GLU A 175 18.54 -15.44 2.05
CA GLU A 175 19.52 -16.51 2.18
C GLU A 175 20.69 -16.01 3.00
N TYR A 176 21.02 -16.73 4.06
CA TYR A 176 22.18 -16.40 4.88
C TYR A 176 23.46 -16.78 4.15
N ASP A 177 24.21 -15.79 3.71
CA ASP A 177 25.54 -15.94 3.10
C ASP A 177 26.57 -15.17 3.93
N TRP A 178 27.32 -15.90 4.74
CA TRP A 178 28.35 -15.31 5.59
C TRP A 178 29.58 -14.88 4.81
N THR A 179 29.81 -13.58 4.75
CA THR A 179 31.07 -13.06 4.21
C THR A 179 32.13 -13.04 5.31
N ASP A 180 33.10 -13.93 5.24
CA ASP A 180 34.25 -13.96 6.15
C ASP A 180 35.19 -12.80 5.84
N ILE A 181 35.22 -11.82 6.72
CA ILE A 181 36.08 -10.64 6.62
C ILE A 181 37.38 -10.75 7.43
N ALA A 182 37.65 -11.91 8.07
CA ALA A 182 38.84 -12.09 8.93
C ALA A 182 40.15 -11.84 8.19
N THR A 183 40.20 -12.16 6.89
CA THR A 183 41.38 -12.01 6.04
C THR A 183 41.32 -10.79 5.10
N SER A 184 40.16 -10.26 4.82
CA SER A 184 39.91 -9.17 3.84
C SER A 184 39.45 -7.87 4.45
N GLY A 185 38.93 -7.92 5.66
CA GLY A 185 38.44 -6.75 6.37
C GLY A 185 39.56 -5.86 6.93
N ASN A 186 39.25 -4.61 7.11
CA ASN A 186 40.13 -3.67 7.81
C ASN A 186 39.83 -3.68 9.29
N ASN A 187 40.85 -3.93 10.12
CA ASN A 187 40.69 -3.83 11.55
C ASN A 187 40.37 -2.39 11.96
N MET A 188 39.24 -2.18 12.60
CA MET A 188 38.79 -0.87 13.06
C MET A 188 39.55 -0.42 14.33
N ASN A 189 40.32 -1.31 14.96
CA ASN A 189 41.05 -1.05 16.20
C ASN A 189 40.13 -0.50 17.31
N LEU A 190 38.99 -1.11 17.48
CA LEU A 190 38.11 -0.82 18.60
C LEU A 190 38.85 -1.24 19.88
N VAL A 191 38.82 -0.40 20.86
CA VAL A 191 39.36 -0.71 22.18
C VAL A 191 38.18 -1.07 23.07
N ASP A 192 38.13 -2.32 23.48
CA ASP A 192 37.16 -2.76 24.46
C ASP A 192 37.70 -2.37 25.87
N TYR A 193 37.03 -1.43 26.46
CA TYR A 193 37.32 -1.04 27.85
C TYR A 193 36.56 -1.89 28.87
N GLY A 194 35.94 -2.96 28.38
CA GLY A 194 34.98 -3.75 29.09
C GLY A 194 33.63 -3.05 29.17
N ASN A 195 32.59 -3.81 29.28
CA ASN A 195 31.27 -3.24 29.35
C ASN A 195 30.71 -3.24 30.76
N GLY A 196 29.69 -2.46 30.96
CA GLY A 196 29.01 -2.31 32.23
C GLY A 196 28.19 -3.48 32.72
N CYS A 197 28.45 -4.66 32.22
CA CYS A 197 27.74 -5.87 32.57
C CYS A 197 28.10 -6.42 33.94
N PHE A 198 29.11 -5.86 34.59
CA PHE A 198 29.61 -6.38 35.86
C PHE A 198 28.82 -5.83 37.04
N ASN A 199 28.24 -6.73 37.83
CA ASN A 199 27.74 -6.44 39.13
C ASN A 199 28.78 -6.88 40.18
N SER A 200 29.40 -5.93 40.88
CA SER A 200 30.46 -6.17 41.85
C SER A 200 30.05 -7.10 43.00
N ASN A 201 28.76 -7.23 43.27
CA ASN A 201 28.25 -8.07 44.36
C ASN A 201 27.89 -9.49 43.92
N THR A 202 27.63 -9.73 42.65
CA THR A 202 27.13 -11.01 42.15
C THR A 202 28.01 -11.63 41.10
N SER A 203 29.00 -10.93 40.57
CA SER A 203 29.86 -11.39 39.45
C SER A 203 29.04 -11.84 38.24
N GLN A 204 27.88 -11.24 38.03
CA GLN A 204 26.95 -11.61 36.97
C GLN A 204 26.66 -10.43 36.06
N CYS A 205 26.72 -10.70 34.79
CA CYS A 205 26.18 -9.87 33.77
C CYS A 205 24.66 -9.90 33.80
N ASN A 206 24.02 -8.75 33.93
CA ASN A 206 22.57 -8.65 34.00
C ASN A 206 21.87 -8.89 32.64
N GLY A 207 22.21 -10.01 32.01
CA GLY A 207 21.42 -10.52 30.91
C GLY A 207 21.78 -10.03 29.51
N TYR A 208 22.85 -9.30 29.34
CA TYR A 208 23.28 -8.83 28.02
C TYR A 208 24.38 -9.68 27.37
N GLY A 209 24.55 -10.88 27.81
CA GLY A 209 25.35 -11.91 27.12
C GLY A 209 26.85 -11.69 27.01
N ASP A 210 27.32 -10.55 27.50
CA ASP A 210 28.72 -10.19 27.45
C ASP A 210 29.37 -10.46 28.80
N ALA A 211 30.44 -11.24 28.79
CA ALA A 211 31.17 -11.64 30.00
C ALA A 211 32.33 -10.69 30.36
N ASP A 212 32.42 -9.57 29.64
CA ASP A 212 33.50 -8.62 29.86
C ASP A 212 33.35 -7.86 31.19
N TYR A 213 34.42 -7.85 31.90
CA TYR A 213 34.55 -7.13 33.17
C TYR A 213 35.15 -5.77 32.89
N GLY A 214 34.34 -4.75 32.73
CA GLY A 214 34.83 -3.45 32.42
C GLY A 214 33.96 -2.32 32.92
N ASP A 215 34.27 -1.14 32.45
CA ASP A 215 33.46 0.03 32.72
C ASP A 215 32.24 0.08 31.77
N TYR A 216 31.41 1.10 31.89
CA TYR A 216 30.19 1.29 31.11
C TYR A 216 30.45 1.91 29.75
N THR A 217 31.68 1.97 29.29
CA THR A 217 32.07 2.53 27.99
C THR A 217 32.22 1.45 26.96
N GLU A 218 31.23 1.31 26.07
CA GLU A 218 31.34 0.47 24.90
C GLU A 218 32.25 1.11 23.88
N SER A 219 33.06 0.30 23.21
CA SER A 219 33.89 0.79 22.13
C SER A 219 33.07 0.91 20.85
N SER A 220 32.89 2.12 20.42
CA SER A 220 32.22 2.41 19.17
C SER A 220 33.07 3.31 18.27
N LYS A 221 32.88 3.23 16.97
CA LYS A 221 33.57 4.08 16.03
C LYS A 221 32.64 4.48 14.92
N LEU A 222 32.50 5.80 14.73
CA LEU A 222 31.77 6.34 13.61
C LEU A 222 32.48 5.97 12.30
N GLN A 223 31.79 5.28 11.42
CA GLN A 223 32.27 4.90 10.10
C GLN A 223 31.39 5.54 9.03
N ARG A 224 32.01 6.26 8.10
CA ARG A 224 31.29 6.77 6.93
C ARG A 224 31.01 5.63 5.96
N LEU A 225 29.76 5.55 5.53
CA LEU A 225 29.34 4.63 4.48
C LEU A 225 29.79 5.16 3.10
N PRO A 226 30.17 4.28 2.18
CA PRO A 226 30.53 4.66 0.80
C PRO A 226 29.30 4.94 -0.07
N PHE A 227 28.10 4.84 0.48
CA PHE A 227 26.80 5.07 -0.16
C PHE A 227 25.85 5.69 0.86
N VAL A 228 24.75 6.25 0.38
CA VAL A 228 23.65 6.66 1.21
C VAL A 228 22.79 5.43 1.51
N PHE A 229 22.55 5.15 2.79
CA PHE A 229 21.66 4.08 3.24
C PHE A 229 20.36 4.69 3.75
N THR A 230 19.26 4.44 3.04
CA THR A 230 17.95 4.90 3.47
C THR A 230 17.28 3.84 4.33
N PHE A 231 16.89 4.19 5.56
CA PHE A 231 16.17 3.31 6.46
C PHE A 231 15.01 4.07 7.10
N TYR A 232 13.78 3.54 6.99
CA TYR A 232 12.55 4.22 7.41
C TYR A 232 12.40 5.64 6.85
N GLY A 233 12.78 5.83 5.58
CA GLY A 233 12.70 7.11 4.88
C GLY A 233 13.74 8.15 5.32
N ILE A 234 14.68 7.78 6.18
CA ILE A 234 15.78 8.63 6.64
C ILE A 234 17.08 8.17 5.99
N ASP A 235 17.83 9.13 5.43
CA ASP A 235 19.11 8.86 4.81
C ASP A 235 20.25 8.91 5.82
N TYR A 236 21.08 7.87 5.81
CA TYR A 236 22.25 7.72 6.67
C TYR A 236 23.51 7.65 5.81
N GLU A 237 24.50 8.48 6.14
CA GLU A 237 25.84 8.43 5.54
C GLU A 237 26.88 7.80 6.49
N ASN A 238 26.50 7.56 7.73
CA ASN A 238 27.38 7.03 8.76
C ASN A 238 26.69 5.94 9.55
N ILE A 239 27.51 5.02 10.07
CA ILE A 239 27.12 3.95 10.98
C ILE A 239 28.08 3.98 12.19
N VAL A 240 27.58 3.60 13.35
CA VAL A 240 28.36 3.46 14.59
C VAL A 240 28.35 2.01 15.00
#